data_d64ca71c6e5fca5e5e1f30cc92eece9c
#
_entry.id   d64ca71c6e5fca5e5e1f30cc92eece9c
#
_cell.length_a   1.000
_cell.length_b   1.000
_cell.length_c   1.000
_cell.angle_alpha   90.00
_cell.angle_beta   90.00
_cell.angle_gamma   90.00
#
_symmetry.space_group_name_H-M   'P 1'
#
loop_
_entity.id
_entity.type
_entity.pdbx_description
1 polymer ?
#
loop_
_entity_poly.entity_id
_entity_poly.type
_entity_poly.pdbx_seq_one_letter_code
_entity_poly.pdbx_strand_id
1 'polypeptide(L)'
;MGPFLMRILALGLVAGAALAQGVQAWLERGERLLSEGAYAEAVAAFEEVLRQDYGQFQAHLGLGVALVRLGRLEEARFAFDQMTRVFPDRYEGHFNLGQVYLRMGEAGKAAEAFAKAAAIAPREEAYLAWSGALLQEGKAREAAAVL
;
A
#
# COMPACT_ATOMS: atom_id res chain seq x y z
N MET A 1 18.90 -9.93 39.43
CA MET A 1 17.53 -9.64 38.93
C MET A 1 16.55 -10.49 39.73
N GLY A 2 15.60 -9.88 40.43
CA GLY A 2 14.68 -10.61 41.30
C GLY A 2 13.63 -11.41 40.52
N PRO A 3 13.05 -12.47 41.12
CA PRO A 3 12.05 -13.33 40.43
C PRO A 3 10.80 -12.57 39.94
N PHE A 4 10.50 -11.44 40.55
CA PHE A 4 9.39 -10.57 40.15
C PHE A 4 9.66 -9.88 38.80
N LEU A 5 10.88 -9.38 38.58
CA LEU A 5 11.28 -8.74 37.31
C LEU A 5 11.30 -9.75 36.15
N MET A 6 11.75 -10.98 36.41
CA MET A 6 11.74 -12.06 35.42
C MET A 6 10.31 -12.45 35.01
N ARG A 7 9.35 -12.42 35.95
CA ARG A 7 7.94 -12.68 35.65
C ARG A 7 7.32 -11.60 34.79
N ILE A 8 7.60 -10.32 35.03
CA ILE A 8 7.11 -9.20 34.24
C ILE A 8 7.68 -9.27 32.79
N LEU A 9 8.99 -9.56 32.66
CA LEU A 9 9.63 -9.73 31.37
C LEU A 9 9.06 -10.94 30.61
N ALA A 10 8.84 -12.06 31.29
CA ALA A 10 8.24 -13.25 30.65
C ALA A 10 6.80 -13.01 30.19
N LEU A 11 5.98 -12.32 31.01
CA LEU A 11 4.61 -11.95 30.65
C LEU A 11 4.58 -10.97 29.47
N GLY A 12 5.48 -10.00 29.44
CA GLY A 12 5.62 -9.07 28.33
C GLY A 12 6.03 -9.77 27.02
N LEU A 13 6.93 -10.75 27.11
CA LEU A 13 7.37 -11.54 25.95
C LEU A 13 6.25 -12.42 25.38
N VAL A 14 5.48 -13.06 26.26
CA VAL A 14 4.33 -13.90 25.86
C VAL A 14 3.22 -13.05 25.26
N ALA A 15 2.92 -11.90 25.85
CA ALA A 15 1.92 -10.99 25.30
C ALA A 15 2.34 -10.43 23.94
N GLY A 16 3.62 -10.07 23.77
CA GLY A 16 4.16 -9.62 22.49
C GLY A 16 4.11 -10.71 21.41
N ALA A 17 4.44 -11.94 21.76
CA ALA A 17 4.35 -13.07 20.83
C ALA A 17 2.90 -13.37 20.43
N ALA A 18 1.95 -13.34 21.36
CA ALA A 18 0.53 -13.54 21.08
C ALA A 18 -0.04 -12.43 20.17
N LEU A 19 0.37 -11.16 20.39
CA LEU A 19 -0.01 -10.05 19.55
C LEU A 19 0.54 -10.20 18.11
N ALA A 20 1.82 -10.57 17.99
CA ALA A 20 2.45 -10.81 16.69
C ALA A 20 1.76 -11.96 15.92
N GLN A 21 1.36 -13.04 16.61
CA GLN A 21 0.59 -14.15 16.02
C GLN A 21 -0.80 -13.67 15.55
N GLY A 22 -1.45 -12.79 16.33
CA GLY A 22 -2.73 -12.19 15.95
C GLY A 22 -2.63 -11.35 14.68
N VAL A 23 -1.61 -10.49 14.58
CA VAL A 23 -1.32 -9.67 13.38
C VAL A 23 -1.11 -10.56 12.15
N GLN A 24 -0.26 -11.60 12.29
CA GLN A 24 0.03 -12.52 11.20
C GLN A 24 -1.22 -13.29 10.73
N ALA A 25 -2.05 -13.76 11.66
CA ALA A 25 -3.29 -14.46 11.32
C ALA A 25 -4.29 -13.57 10.55
N TRP A 26 -4.40 -12.30 10.94
CA TRP A 26 -5.24 -11.33 10.22
C TRP A 26 -4.66 -10.99 8.85
N LEU A 27 -3.34 -10.86 8.71
CA LEU A 27 -2.69 -10.61 7.42
C LEU A 27 -2.95 -11.76 6.45
N GLU A 28 -2.71 -13.00 6.84
CA GLU A 28 -2.97 -14.20 6.04
C GLU A 28 -4.45 -14.33 5.65
N ARG A 29 -5.36 -13.99 6.56
CA ARG A 29 -6.79 -13.93 6.28
C ARG A 29 -7.11 -12.89 5.21
N GLY A 30 -6.55 -11.69 5.32
CA GLY A 30 -6.74 -10.61 4.35
C GLY A 30 -6.24 -11.00 2.96
N GLU A 31 -5.05 -11.58 2.87
CA GLU A 31 -4.45 -12.05 1.61
C GLU A 31 -5.29 -13.15 0.96
N ARG A 32 -5.78 -14.11 1.74
CA ARG A 32 -6.67 -15.17 1.24
C ARG A 32 -7.99 -14.58 0.72
N LEU A 33 -8.64 -13.71 1.48
CA LEU A 33 -9.89 -13.06 1.08
C LEU A 33 -9.71 -12.22 -0.19
N LEU A 34 -8.57 -11.53 -0.31
CA LEU A 34 -8.22 -10.77 -1.52
C LEU A 34 -8.10 -11.70 -2.73
N SER A 35 -7.43 -12.85 -2.58
CA SER A 35 -7.27 -13.84 -3.65
C SER A 35 -8.59 -14.51 -4.06
N GLU A 36 -9.51 -14.67 -3.12
CA GLU A 36 -10.86 -15.22 -3.34
C GLU A 36 -11.84 -14.20 -3.94
N GLY A 37 -11.46 -12.92 -4.05
CA GLY A 37 -12.30 -11.84 -4.52
C GLY A 37 -13.28 -11.31 -3.48
N ALA A 38 -13.14 -11.71 -2.22
CA ALA A 38 -13.93 -11.21 -1.08
C ALA A 38 -13.38 -9.88 -0.59
N TYR A 39 -13.43 -8.86 -1.46
CA TYR A 39 -12.70 -7.60 -1.26
C TYR A 39 -13.18 -6.80 -0.04
N ALA A 40 -14.47 -6.79 0.26
CA ALA A 40 -14.99 -6.07 1.43
C ALA A 40 -14.49 -6.68 2.75
N GLU A 41 -14.48 -8.02 2.84
CA GLU A 41 -13.95 -8.73 4.00
C GLU A 41 -12.41 -8.59 4.06
N ALA A 42 -11.72 -8.56 2.92
CA ALA A 42 -10.30 -8.31 2.87
C ALA A 42 -9.94 -6.92 3.42
N VAL A 43 -10.71 -5.89 3.07
CA VAL A 43 -10.56 -4.53 3.65
C VAL A 43 -10.61 -4.60 5.17
N ALA A 44 -11.65 -5.22 5.75
CA ALA A 44 -11.81 -5.33 7.19
C ALA A 44 -10.62 -6.08 7.86
N ALA A 45 -10.13 -7.13 7.21
CA ALA A 45 -8.99 -7.89 7.72
C ALA A 45 -7.69 -7.05 7.72
N PHE A 46 -7.39 -6.32 6.64
CA PHE A 46 -6.21 -5.45 6.57
C PHE A 46 -6.31 -4.24 7.52
N GLU A 47 -7.50 -3.66 7.68
CA GLU A 47 -7.71 -2.60 8.68
C GLU A 47 -7.43 -3.10 10.10
N GLU A 48 -7.83 -4.34 10.42
CA GLU A 48 -7.52 -4.94 11.71
C GLU A 48 -6.00 -5.15 11.91
N VAL A 49 -5.27 -5.56 10.86
CA VAL A 49 -3.80 -5.60 10.89
C VAL A 49 -3.23 -4.23 11.21
N LEU A 50 -3.65 -3.19 10.48
CA LEU A 50 -3.11 -1.83 10.64
C LEU A 50 -3.49 -1.19 11.97
N ARG A 51 -4.62 -1.59 12.56
CA ARG A 51 -5.02 -1.17 13.91
C ARG A 51 -4.08 -1.73 14.98
N GLN A 52 -3.60 -2.96 14.78
CA GLN A 52 -2.67 -3.63 15.72
C GLN A 52 -1.20 -3.25 15.43
N ASP A 53 -0.81 -3.19 14.19
CA ASP A 53 0.53 -2.84 13.73
C ASP A 53 0.47 -2.02 12.44
N TYR A 54 0.59 -0.71 12.57
CA TYR A 54 0.52 0.21 11.43
C TYR A 54 1.73 0.11 10.49
N GLY A 55 2.82 -0.51 10.91
CA GLY A 55 4.05 -0.71 10.14
C GLY A 55 4.02 -1.89 9.16
N GLN A 56 2.88 -2.55 8.98
CA GLN A 56 2.76 -3.72 8.10
C GLN A 56 2.59 -3.32 6.63
N PHE A 57 3.67 -3.45 5.85
CA PHE A 57 3.70 -3.09 4.43
C PHE A 57 2.64 -3.82 3.61
N GLN A 58 2.52 -5.14 3.77
CA GLN A 58 1.56 -5.97 3.04
C GLN A 58 0.12 -5.59 3.34
N ALA A 59 -0.17 -5.14 4.57
CA ALA A 59 -1.51 -4.71 4.93
C ALA A 59 -1.89 -3.38 4.26
N HIS A 60 -0.99 -2.42 4.18
CA HIS A 60 -1.22 -1.18 3.42
C HIS A 60 -1.45 -1.47 1.95
N LEU A 61 -0.61 -2.32 1.34
CA LEU A 61 -0.74 -2.70 -0.06
C LEU A 61 -2.06 -3.45 -0.32
N GLY A 62 -2.35 -4.46 0.50
CA GLY A 62 -3.56 -5.26 0.39
C GLY A 62 -4.84 -4.44 0.56
N LEU A 63 -4.86 -3.52 1.54
CA LEU A 63 -5.98 -2.60 1.76
C LEU A 63 -6.23 -1.72 0.52
N GLY A 64 -5.20 -1.07 0.00
CA GLY A 64 -5.32 -0.23 -1.17
C GLY A 64 -5.81 -1.00 -2.40
N VAL A 65 -5.27 -2.20 -2.64
CA VAL A 65 -5.69 -3.08 -3.74
C VAL A 65 -7.16 -3.50 -3.59
N ALA A 66 -7.57 -3.94 -2.41
CA ALA A 66 -8.95 -4.34 -2.14
C ALA A 66 -9.95 -3.19 -2.39
N LEU A 67 -9.60 -1.97 -1.95
CA LEU A 67 -10.40 -0.76 -2.17
C LEU A 67 -10.51 -0.40 -3.66
N VAL A 68 -9.43 -0.54 -4.43
CA VAL A 68 -9.47 -0.37 -5.90
C VAL A 68 -10.42 -1.38 -6.55
N ARG A 69 -10.36 -2.64 -6.12
CA ARG A 69 -11.24 -3.71 -6.64
C ARG A 69 -12.72 -3.46 -6.34
N LEU A 70 -13.03 -2.81 -5.21
CA LEU A 70 -14.38 -2.38 -4.85
C LEU A 70 -14.83 -1.11 -5.59
N GLY A 71 -13.94 -0.43 -6.31
CA GLY A 71 -14.23 0.87 -6.93
C GLY A 71 -14.27 2.03 -5.93
N ARG A 72 -13.82 1.83 -4.69
CA ARG A 72 -13.74 2.85 -3.63
C ARG A 72 -12.46 3.68 -3.81
N LEU A 73 -12.42 4.44 -4.92
CA LEU A 73 -11.18 5.07 -5.40
C LEU A 73 -10.63 6.15 -4.45
N GLU A 74 -11.50 6.96 -3.83
CA GLU A 74 -11.05 7.98 -2.87
C GLU A 74 -10.38 7.34 -1.63
N GLU A 75 -10.95 6.26 -1.14
CA GLU A 75 -10.39 5.53 -0.01
C GLU A 75 -9.10 4.80 -0.40
N ALA A 76 -9.03 4.24 -1.60
CA ALA A 76 -7.81 3.64 -2.14
C ALA A 76 -6.69 4.68 -2.30
N ARG A 77 -7.03 5.88 -2.79
CA ARG A 77 -6.10 7.02 -2.87
C ARG A 77 -5.55 7.35 -1.49
N PHE A 78 -6.43 7.46 -0.49
CA PHE A 78 -6.00 7.73 0.89
C PHE A 78 -5.09 6.63 1.43
N ALA A 79 -5.45 5.35 1.23
CA ALA A 79 -4.67 4.20 1.69
C ALA A 79 -3.26 4.19 1.07
N PHE A 80 -3.14 4.41 -0.24
CA PHE A 80 -1.84 4.49 -0.90
C PHE A 80 -1.05 5.76 -0.55
N ASP A 81 -1.71 6.89 -0.34
CA ASP A 81 -1.06 8.10 0.17
C ASP A 81 -0.44 7.84 1.57
N GLN A 82 -1.17 7.19 2.46
CA GLN A 82 -0.62 6.78 3.76
C GLN A 82 0.57 5.81 3.59
N MET A 83 0.46 4.85 2.67
CA MET A 83 1.54 3.93 2.37
C MET A 83 2.82 4.65 1.91
N THR A 84 2.70 5.68 1.05
CA THR A 84 3.86 6.48 0.62
C THR A 84 4.49 7.30 1.74
N ARG A 85 3.72 7.66 2.76
CA ARG A 85 4.23 8.37 3.95
C ARG A 85 4.96 7.44 4.91
N VAL A 86 4.44 6.23 5.09
CA VAL A 86 5.06 5.22 5.98
C VAL A 86 6.28 4.58 5.31
N PHE A 87 6.21 4.36 4.01
CA PHE A 87 7.24 3.70 3.20
C PHE A 87 7.63 4.56 1.98
N PRO A 88 8.26 5.73 2.19
CA PRO A 88 8.54 6.69 1.11
C PRO A 88 9.48 6.14 0.03
N ASP A 89 10.33 5.18 0.37
CA ASP A 89 11.33 4.57 -0.52
C ASP A 89 10.84 3.28 -1.20
N ARG A 90 9.54 2.97 -1.08
CA ARG A 90 8.96 1.80 -1.70
C ARG A 90 8.21 2.18 -2.97
N TYR A 91 8.59 1.53 -4.06
CA TYR A 91 8.01 1.69 -5.39
C TYR A 91 6.49 1.53 -5.43
N GLU A 92 5.99 0.50 -4.75
CA GLU A 92 4.61 0.03 -4.85
C GLU A 92 3.59 1.08 -4.43
N GLY A 93 3.90 1.86 -3.38
CA GLY A 93 3.00 2.93 -2.90
C GLY A 93 2.80 4.01 -3.96
N HIS A 94 3.88 4.53 -4.52
CA HIS A 94 3.83 5.58 -5.53
C HIS A 94 3.22 5.09 -6.84
N PHE A 95 3.56 3.88 -7.29
CA PHE A 95 3.02 3.31 -8.51
C PHE A 95 1.51 3.07 -8.43
N ASN A 96 1.04 2.44 -7.36
CA ASN A 96 -0.40 2.20 -7.16
C ASN A 96 -1.19 3.50 -6.96
N LEU A 97 -0.61 4.50 -6.27
CA LEU A 97 -1.21 5.82 -6.16
C LEU A 97 -1.40 6.48 -7.53
N GLY A 98 -0.41 6.38 -8.42
CA GLY A 98 -0.49 6.84 -9.80
C GLY A 98 -1.62 6.16 -10.58
N GLN A 99 -1.76 4.85 -10.43
CA GLN A 99 -2.86 4.09 -11.07
C GLN A 99 -4.24 4.54 -10.56
N VAL A 100 -4.37 4.82 -9.27
CA VAL A 100 -5.63 5.34 -8.71
C VAL A 100 -5.93 6.71 -9.28
N TYR A 101 -4.97 7.62 -9.35
CA TYR A 101 -5.16 8.93 -9.97
C TYR A 101 -5.60 8.84 -11.44
N LEU A 102 -5.05 7.90 -12.24
CA LEU A 102 -5.52 7.69 -13.60
C LEU A 102 -6.98 7.27 -13.66
N ARG A 103 -7.40 6.35 -12.77
CA ARG A 103 -8.80 5.92 -12.68
C ARG A 103 -9.75 7.04 -12.25
N MET A 104 -9.25 8.00 -11.48
CA MET A 104 -9.98 9.20 -11.07
C MET A 104 -9.97 10.30 -12.13
N GLY A 105 -9.24 10.12 -13.25
CA GLY A 105 -9.10 11.12 -14.31
C GLY A 105 -8.10 12.23 -14.00
N GLU A 106 -7.28 12.07 -12.95
CA GLU A 106 -6.30 13.05 -12.49
C GLU A 106 -4.91 12.76 -13.09
N ALA A 107 -4.80 12.86 -14.42
CA ALA A 107 -3.60 12.46 -15.17
C ALA A 107 -2.32 13.19 -14.74
N GLY A 108 -2.38 14.46 -14.38
CA GLY A 108 -1.23 15.23 -13.91
C GLY A 108 -0.67 14.67 -12.60
N LYS A 109 -1.53 14.38 -11.62
CA LYS A 109 -1.11 13.76 -10.35
C LYS A 109 -0.61 12.33 -10.55
N ALA A 110 -1.21 11.60 -11.49
CA ALA A 110 -0.74 10.27 -11.85
C ALA A 110 0.70 10.33 -12.42
N ALA A 111 0.99 11.27 -13.31
CA ALA A 111 2.32 11.47 -13.86
C ALA A 111 3.36 11.76 -12.76
N GLU A 112 3.04 12.61 -11.80
CA GLU A 112 3.92 12.90 -10.65
C GLU A 112 4.19 11.64 -9.81
N ALA A 113 3.15 10.84 -9.53
CA ALA A 113 3.29 9.62 -8.74
C ALA A 113 4.14 8.56 -9.48
N PHE A 114 3.91 8.37 -10.78
CA PHE A 114 4.73 7.45 -11.58
C PHE A 114 6.18 7.91 -11.73
N ALA A 115 6.43 9.22 -11.84
CA ALA A 115 7.77 9.77 -11.85
C ALA A 115 8.53 9.43 -10.54
N LYS A 116 7.87 9.56 -9.39
CA LYS A 116 8.43 9.15 -8.09
C LYS A 116 8.72 7.64 -8.05
N ALA A 117 7.79 6.82 -8.55
CA ALA A 117 8.00 5.38 -8.64
C ALA A 117 9.22 5.03 -9.52
N ALA A 118 9.33 5.64 -10.70
CA ALA A 118 10.47 5.46 -11.61
C ALA A 118 11.80 5.89 -11.01
N ALA A 119 11.82 6.95 -10.20
CA ALA A 119 13.01 7.42 -9.50
C ALA A 119 13.47 6.43 -8.42
N ILE A 120 12.54 5.72 -7.76
CA ILE A 120 12.86 4.70 -6.75
C ILE A 120 13.35 3.42 -7.41
N ALA A 121 12.61 2.93 -8.42
CA ALA A 121 12.95 1.74 -9.17
C ALA A 121 12.70 1.98 -10.67
N PRO A 122 13.75 2.06 -11.51
CA PRO A 122 13.63 2.38 -12.92
C PRO A 122 13.12 1.16 -13.71
N ARG A 123 11.84 0.84 -13.54
CA ARG A 123 11.14 -0.25 -14.22
C ARG A 123 10.47 0.27 -15.48
N GLU A 124 10.48 -0.51 -16.55
CA GLU A 124 9.83 -0.17 -17.81
C GLU A 124 8.35 0.19 -17.62
N GLU A 125 7.63 -0.57 -16.80
CA GLU A 125 6.23 -0.31 -16.49
C GLU A 125 5.97 1.08 -15.89
N ALA A 126 6.90 1.60 -15.07
CA ALA A 126 6.80 2.93 -14.48
C ALA A 126 6.99 4.02 -15.53
N TYR A 127 7.95 3.87 -16.43
CA TYR A 127 8.18 4.83 -17.51
C TYR A 127 7.02 4.83 -18.52
N LEU A 128 6.49 3.68 -18.86
CA LEU A 128 5.33 3.56 -19.74
C LEU A 128 4.08 4.21 -19.11
N ALA A 129 3.84 3.94 -17.83
CA ALA A 129 2.73 4.54 -17.09
C ALA A 129 2.90 6.06 -16.96
N TRP A 130 4.09 6.54 -16.68
CA TRP A 130 4.40 7.96 -16.61
C TRP A 130 4.21 8.66 -17.96
N SER A 131 4.77 8.12 -19.02
CA SER A 131 4.58 8.64 -20.37
C SER A 131 3.10 8.65 -20.78
N GLY A 132 2.37 7.56 -20.49
CA GLY A 132 0.92 7.47 -20.74
C GLY A 132 0.11 8.53 -20.00
N ALA A 133 0.43 8.79 -18.74
CA ALA A 133 -0.21 9.83 -17.94
C ALA A 133 0.07 11.24 -18.49
N LEU A 134 1.30 11.52 -18.91
CA LEU A 134 1.66 12.79 -19.56
C LEU A 134 0.92 12.99 -20.88
N LEU A 135 0.73 11.94 -21.68
CA LEU A 135 -0.06 12.01 -22.91
C LEU A 135 -1.53 12.34 -22.61
N GLN A 136 -2.12 11.75 -21.59
CA GLN A 136 -3.48 12.08 -21.17
C GLN A 136 -3.62 13.52 -20.67
N GLU A 137 -2.56 14.08 -20.08
CA GLU A 137 -2.49 15.49 -19.68
C GLU A 137 -2.25 16.45 -20.87
N GLY A 138 -1.98 15.92 -22.07
CA GLY A 138 -1.67 16.69 -23.27
C GLY A 138 -0.20 17.12 -23.41
N LYS A 139 0.70 16.55 -22.60
CA LYS A 139 2.15 16.85 -22.55
C LYS A 139 2.96 15.90 -23.44
N ALA A 140 2.67 15.88 -24.73
CA ALA A 140 3.25 14.92 -25.67
C ALA A 140 4.79 15.00 -25.78
N ARG A 141 5.38 16.21 -25.68
CA ARG A 141 6.84 16.37 -25.74
C ARG A 141 7.53 15.80 -24.51
N GLU A 142 6.97 16.05 -23.33
CA GLU A 142 7.48 15.50 -22.07
C GLU A 142 7.33 13.97 -22.05
N ALA A 143 6.19 13.45 -22.52
CA ALA A 143 5.95 12.00 -22.62
C ALA A 143 7.00 11.30 -23.51
N ALA A 144 7.37 11.89 -24.64
CA ALA A 144 8.41 11.35 -25.51
C ALA A 144 9.81 11.37 -24.85
N ALA A 145 10.07 12.35 -24.01
CA ALA A 145 11.36 12.48 -23.32
C ALA A 145 11.54 11.48 -22.15
N VAL A 146 10.45 10.90 -21.66
CA VAL A 146 10.47 9.90 -20.57
C VAL A 146 10.90 8.52 -21.06
N LEU A 147 10.59 8.20 -22.29
CA LEU A 147 10.92 6.92 -22.93
C LEU A 147 12.32 6.92 -23.55
#